data_74738bca766edb8451095aaa945326d7
#
_entry.id   74738bca766edb8451095aaa945326d7
#
_cell.length_a   1.000
_cell.length_b   1.000
_cell.length_c   1.000
_cell.angle_alpha   90.00
_cell.angle_beta   90.00
_cell.angle_gamma   90.00
#
_symmetry.space_group_name_H-M   'P 1'
#
loop_
_entity.id
_entity.type
_entity.pdbx_description
1 polymer ?
#
loop_
_entity_poly.entity_id
_entity_poly.type
_entity_poly.pdbx_seq_one_letter_code
_entity_poly.pdbx_strand_id
1 'polypeptide(L)'
;MHAISFIQDLAVIMLVAGVVTILFHRLKQPVVLGYIVAGFIIGPHTPPFGLIHDEDTIKTLAELGVIFLMFCLGLEFSLRKLFKVGATAFIAAFLEIVLMIWIGFEIGRWFGWNTMDSLFLGAILAISSTTIIVKALNDLKMKNERFAQLIFGVLIVEDILGIGIIALLSGIAVSGTVSSGEVFSTVGKLSLFMIVALVIGILLVPRLLAYVAKFESNEMLLITVLGLCFGFCLLVVKLEYSMVLGAFLIGAIMAESRQLLKIERLIEPVRDLFSAIFFVAIGLMIDPSILVEYAWPIVVITLAVVLGKMLSCGMGAFIAGNDGRTSLRVGMGLSQIGEFSFIIAALGMTLQVTSDFLYPVAVAVSAITTLLTPYLIRAADPLSIKLGKVVPSRLSRVLSLYGEWLRNIQPQGEGAMLAAMIRRILLQVGVNLALVIAIFFSGGYFAGRIGAWLSEWVGDVGQQKALIWGAALLLSLPFLIAAYRKLKALSMLLAEMGVKPEMAGRHTQRVRRVIAEVIPLLSLLVIFLLLSALSASILPTSELLLVIVVVAAVVVAVLWRWFIRVHTRMQIALLETLENSRDHSH
;
A
#
# COMPACT_ATOMS: atom_id res chain seq x y z
N MET A 1 -10.05 -27.76 -32.32
CA MET A 1 -8.96 -26.92 -32.89
C MET A 1 -8.37 -25.96 -31.87
N HIS A 2 -9.18 -25.26 -31.05
CA HIS A 2 -8.67 -24.31 -30.03
C HIS A 2 -7.66 -24.88 -29.02
N ALA A 3 -7.80 -26.14 -28.57
CA ALA A 3 -6.87 -26.71 -27.58
C ALA A 3 -5.46 -26.97 -28.15
N ILE A 4 -5.34 -27.26 -29.43
CA ILE A 4 -4.03 -27.50 -30.06
C ILE A 4 -3.31 -26.18 -30.30
N SER A 5 -4.00 -25.16 -30.81
CA SER A 5 -3.43 -23.82 -30.98
C SER A 5 -2.98 -23.23 -29.64
N PHE A 6 -3.79 -23.36 -28.60
CA PHE A 6 -3.43 -22.92 -27.25
C PHE A 6 -2.13 -23.59 -26.73
N ILE A 7 -2.03 -24.93 -26.86
CA ILE A 7 -0.82 -25.65 -26.43
C ILE A 7 0.40 -25.23 -27.27
N GLN A 8 0.20 -24.99 -28.56
CA GLN A 8 1.26 -24.49 -29.45
C GLN A 8 1.76 -23.12 -29.02
N ASP A 9 0.85 -22.17 -28.76
CA ASP A 9 1.18 -20.83 -28.31
C ASP A 9 1.89 -20.85 -26.95
N LEU A 10 1.40 -21.65 -26.00
CA LEU A 10 2.02 -21.82 -24.70
C LEU A 10 3.43 -22.43 -24.81
N ALA A 11 3.62 -23.41 -25.69
CA ALA A 11 4.93 -24.02 -25.94
C ALA A 11 5.91 -23.01 -26.53
N VAL A 12 5.48 -22.19 -27.49
CA VAL A 12 6.31 -21.12 -28.09
C VAL A 12 6.71 -20.11 -27.03
N ILE A 13 5.74 -19.64 -26.22
CA ILE A 13 5.99 -18.68 -25.12
C ILE A 13 7.04 -19.25 -24.16
N MET A 14 6.85 -20.48 -23.68
CA MET A 14 7.75 -21.08 -22.68
C MET A 14 9.16 -21.34 -23.26
N LEU A 15 9.26 -21.80 -24.48
CA LEU A 15 10.56 -22.07 -25.12
C LEU A 15 11.34 -20.79 -25.35
N VAL A 16 10.72 -19.77 -25.94
CA VAL A 16 11.39 -18.51 -26.24
C VAL A 16 11.71 -17.76 -24.94
N ALA A 17 10.80 -17.69 -23.99
CA ALA A 17 11.03 -17.13 -22.67
C ALA A 17 12.21 -17.84 -21.97
N GLY A 18 12.28 -19.16 -22.01
CA GLY A 18 13.39 -19.92 -21.44
C GLY A 18 14.75 -19.58 -22.07
N VAL A 19 14.82 -19.53 -23.39
CA VAL A 19 16.06 -19.18 -24.11
C VAL A 19 16.50 -17.75 -23.79
N VAL A 20 15.57 -16.79 -23.89
CA VAL A 20 15.89 -15.37 -23.66
C VAL A 20 16.25 -15.13 -22.19
N THR A 21 15.59 -15.82 -21.26
CA THR A 21 15.92 -15.74 -19.83
C THR A 21 17.33 -16.21 -19.53
N ILE A 22 17.80 -17.33 -20.16
CA ILE A 22 19.18 -17.81 -20.03
C ILE A 22 20.15 -16.74 -20.55
N LEU A 23 19.84 -16.11 -21.69
CA LEU A 23 20.66 -15.04 -22.25
C LEU A 23 20.75 -13.84 -21.31
N PHE A 24 19.61 -13.35 -20.80
CA PHE A 24 19.55 -12.22 -19.88
C PHE A 24 20.26 -12.53 -18.55
N HIS A 25 20.14 -13.74 -18.05
CA HIS A 25 20.89 -14.18 -16.87
C HIS A 25 22.42 -14.12 -17.11
N ARG A 26 22.90 -14.58 -18.28
CA ARG A 26 24.33 -14.48 -18.67
C ARG A 26 24.77 -13.03 -18.81
N LEU A 27 23.91 -12.17 -19.34
CA LEU A 27 24.16 -10.73 -19.45
C LEU A 27 24.03 -9.98 -18.13
N LYS A 28 23.72 -10.68 -17.03
CA LYS A 28 23.45 -10.11 -15.70
C LYS A 28 22.33 -9.06 -15.70
N GLN A 29 21.37 -9.20 -16.60
CA GLN A 29 20.19 -8.36 -16.69
C GLN A 29 19.00 -8.98 -15.93
N PRO A 30 17.99 -8.17 -15.51
CA PRO A 30 16.76 -8.68 -14.89
C PRO A 30 16.01 -9.63 -15.82
N VAL A 31 15.55 -10.76 -15.25
CA VAL A 31 14.82 -11.80 -15.99
C VAL A 31 13.52 -11.28 -16.58
N VAL A 32 12.86 -10.36 -15.88
CA VAL A 32 11.62 -9.69 -16.30
C VAL A 32 11.78 -9.00 -17.65
N LEU A 33 12.88 -8.28 -17.87
CA LEU A 33 13.17 -7.67 -19.17
C LEU A 33 13.36 -8.74 -20.26
N GLY A 34 13.93 -9.89 -19.90
CA GLY A 34 14.04 -11.04 -20.80
C GLY A 34 12.67 -11.55 -21.25
N TYR A 35 11.72 -11.69 -20.36
CA TYR A 35 10.34 -12.10 -20.71
C TYR A 35 9.66 -11.11 -21.66
N ILE A 36 9.79 -9.80 -21.39
CA ILE A 36 9.22 -8.76 -22.25
C ILE A 36 9.85 -8.81 -23.65
N VAL A 37 11.18 -8.94 -23.72
CA VAL A 37 11.89 -9.07 -25.01
C VAL A 37 11.50 -10.35 -25.74
N ALA A 38 11.31 -11.46 -25.03
CA ALA A 38 10.80 -12.70 -25.62
C ALA A 38 9.43 -12.47 -26.29
N GLY A 39 8.50 -11.85 -25.56
CA GLY A 39 7.17 -11.50 -26.09
C GLY A 39 7.25 -10.55 -27.29
N PHE A 40 8.08 -9.53 -27.22
CA PHE A 40 8.33 -8.61 -28.32
C PHE A 40 8.81 -9.32 -29.59
N ILE A 41 9.72 -10.30 -29.46
CA ILE A 41 10.26 -11.06 -30.59
C ILE A 41 9.18 -11.94 -31.27
N ILE A 42 8.33 -12.62 -30.48
CA ILE A 42 7.30 -13.55 -30.99
C ILE A 42 5.97 -12.86 -31.28
N GLY A 43 5.87 -11.56 -30.98
CA GLY A 43 4.65 -10.78 -31.07
C GLY A 43 4.16 -10.57 -32.51
N PRO A 44 2.85 -10.29 -32.67
CA PRO A 44 2.23 -10.11 -33.98
C PRO A 44 2.77 -8.87 -34.71
N HIS A 45 3.31 -7.90 -33.99
CA HIS A 45 3.82 -6.65 -34.55
C HIS A 45 5.30 -6.72 -34.95
N THR A 46 5.97 -7.88 -34.79
CA THR A 46 7.42 -8.03 -35.10
C THR A 46 7.62 -9.06 -36.21
N PRO A 47 7.61 -8.65 -37.50
CA PRO A 47 7.92 -9.56 -38.63
C PRO A 47 9.35 -10.08 -38.54
N PRO A 48 9.65 -11.33 -38.97
CA PRO A 48 8.75 -12.33 -39.56
C PRO A 48 8.14 -13.31 -38.54
N PHE A 49 8.26 -13.07 -37.26
CA PHE A 49 8.04 -14.05 -36.19
C PHE A 49 6.67 -13.98 -35.46
N GLY A 50 5.63 -13.46 -36.09
CA GLY A 50 4.27 -13.53 -35.51
C GLY A 50 3.84 -14.99 -35.28
N LEU A 51 4.25 -15.58 -34.14
CA LEU A 51 4.09 -17.01 -33.85
C LEU A 51 2.85 -17.33 -32.99
N ILE A 52 2.20 -16.30 -32.44
CA ILE A 52 1.06 -16.44 -31.55
C ILE A 52 -0.25 -16.34 -32.35
N HIS A 53 -1.19 -17.28 -32.09
CA HIS A 53 -2.43 -17.43 -32.84
C HIS A 53 -3.67 -17.00 -32.03
N ASP A 54 -3.62 -17.12 -30.69
CA ASP A 54 -4.75 -16.86 -29.79
C ASP A 54 -4.36 -15.82 -28.72
N GLU A 55 -4.34 -14.56 -29.13
CA GLU A 55 -3.98 -13.45 -28.24
C GLU A 55 -4.94 -13.29 -27.05
N ASP A 56 -6.23 -13.58 -27.24
CA ASP A 56 -7.24 -13.36 -26.20
C ASP A 56 -7.09 -14.36 -25.05
N THR A 57 -6.76 -15.62 -25.37
CA THR A 57 -6.44 -16.62 -24.35
C THR A 57 -5.14 -16.25 -23.62
N ILE A 58 -4.12 -15.74 -24.33
CA ILE A 58 -2.88 -15.29 -23.70
C ILE A 58 -3.12 -14.08 -22.80
N LYS A 59 -3.95 -13.13 -23.20
CA LYS A 59 -4.37 -11.99 -22.33
C LYS A 59 -5.06 -12.48 -21.06
N THR A 60 -5.95 -13.46 -21.17
CA THR A 60 -6.62 -14.06 -19.98
C THR A 60 -5.61 -14.71 -19.03
N LEU A 61 -4.62 -15.44 -19.56
CA LEU A 61 -3.54 -16.00 -18.75
C LEU A 61 -2.65 -14.91 -18.12
N ALA A 62 -2.44 -13.81 -18.83
CA ALA A 62 -1.71 -12.66 -18.32
C ALA A 62 -2.43 -12.01 -17.12
N GLU A 63 -3.77 -11.89 -17.17
CA GLU A 63 -4.56 -11.40 -16.04
C GLU A 63 -4.41 -12.31 -14.80
N LEU A 64 -4.38 -13.63 -14.98
CA LEU A 64 -4.04 -14.54 -13.89
C LEU A 64 -2.63 -14.31 -13.37
N GLY A 65 -1.68 -13.98 -14.26
CA GLY A 65 -0.33 -13.60 -13.88
C GLY A 65 -0.28 -12.39 -12.95
N VAL A 66 -1.05 -11.35 -13.27
CA VAL A 66 -1.18 -10.15 -12.40
C VAL A 66 -1.77 -10.53 -11.04
N ILE A 67 -2.82 -11.38 -11.02
CA ILE A 67 -3.43 -11.84 -9.77
C ILE A 67 -2.39 -12.54 -8.89
N PHE A 68 -1.61 -13.48 -9.45
CA PHE A 68 -0.59 -14.20 -8.70
C PHE A 68 0.56 -13.30 -8.25
N LEU A 69 1.00 -12.37 -9.09
CA LEU A 69 2.01 -11.38 -8.70
C LEU A 69 1.53 -10.53 -7.52
N MET A 70 0.32 -10.01 -7.60
CA MET A 70 -0.25 -9.19 -6.54
C MET A 70 -0.53 -9.98 -5.26
N PHE A 71 -0.96 -11.23 -5.39
CA PHE A 71 -1.15 -12.13 -4.28
C PHE A 71 0.17 -12.39 -3.54
N CYS A 72 1.25 -12.71 -4.27
CA CYS A 72 2.57 -12.93 -3.68
C CYS A 72 3.14 -11.68 -3.04
N LEU A 73 2.96 -10.52 -3.68
CA LEU A 73 3.31 -9.25 -3.08
C LEU A 73 2.56 -9.02 -1.77
N GLY A 74 1.27 -9.38 -1.74
CA GLY A 74 0.49 -9.37 -0.50
C GLY A 74 1.07 -10.30 0.56
N LEU A 75 1.54 -11.50 0.21
CA LEU A 75 2.21 -12.42 1.14
C LEU A 75 3.53 -11.85 1.70
N GLU A 76 4.30 -11.14 0.88
CA GLU A 76 5.53 -10.46 1.30
C GLU A 76 5.26 -9.20 2.15
N PHE A 77 4.02 -8.67 2.05
CA PHE A 77 3.60 -7.50 2.80
C PHE A 77 3.53 -7.81 4.30
N SER A 78 4.22 -7.01 5.09
CA SER A 78 4.17 -7.12 6.55
C SER A 78 3.96 -5.76 7.18
N LEU A 79 2.83 -5.57 7.84
CA LEU A 79 2.56 -4.38 8.66
C LEU A 79 3.69 -4.11 9.67
N ARG A 80 4.37 -5.17 10.13
CA ARG A 80 5.51 -5.05 11.06
C ARG A 80 6.76 -4.46 10.41
N LYS A 81 7.04 -4.86 9.15
CA LYS A 81 8.14 -4.27 8.38
C LYS A 81 7.89 -2.77 8.22
N LEU A 82 6.67 -2.37 7.88
CA LEU A 82 6.27 -0.95 7.77
C LEU A 82 6.52 -0.17 9.08
N PHE A 83 6.17 -0.74 10.23
CA PHE A 83 6.40 -0.08 11.52
C PHE A 83 7.89 -0.04 11.95
N LYS A 84 8.72 -0.92 11.40
CA LYS A 84 10.19 -0.91 11.62
C LYS A 84 10.90 0.06 10.69
N VAL A 85 10.31 0.39 9.55
CA VAL A 85 10.81 1.41 8.62
C VAL A 85 10.76 2.76 9.34
N GLY A 86 11.89 3.41 9.49
CA GLY A 86 12.01 4.67 10.21
C GLY A 86 11.25 5.80 9.50
N ALA A 87 10.94 6.87 10.23
CA ALA A 87 10.30 8.07 9.68
C ALA A 87 11.06 8.66 8.48
N THR A 88 12.37 8.49 8.46
CA THR A 88 13.28 8.91 7.37
C THR A 88 12.88 8.31 6.03
N ALA A 89 12.69 7.00 5.96
CA ALA A 89 12.32 6.32 4.73
C ALA A 89 10.87 6.65 4.30
N PHE A 90 9.98 6.81 5.27
CA PHE A 90 8.60 7.23 5.00
C PHE A 90 8.53 8.63 4.38
N ILE A 91 9.25 9.60 4.96
CA ILE A 91 9.29 10.98 4.44
C ILE A 91 9.90 11.00 3.03
N ALA A 92 10.98 10.23 2.80
CA ALA A 92 11.64 10.17 1.49
C ALA A 92 10.70 9.58 0.43
N ALA A 93 10.06 8.43 0.71
CA ALA A 93 9.12 7.77 -0.21
C ALA A 93 7.87 8.63 -0.48
N PHE A 94 7.28 9.21 0.56
CA PHE A 94 6.08 10.03 0.40
C PHE A 94 6.35 11.26 -0.46
N LEU A 95 7.45 11.98 -0.19
CA LEU A 95 7.82 13.15 -0.97
C LEU A 95 8.14 12.80 -2.43
N GLU A 96 8.83 11.69 -2.62
CA GLU A 96 9.16 11.17 -3.95
C GLU A 96 7.89 10.85 -4.74
N ILE A 97 6.98 10.05 -4.20
CA ILE A 97 5.73 9.66 -4.85
C ILE A 97 4.91 10.89 -5.25
N VAL A 98 4.71 11.83 -4.32
CA VAL A 98 3.93 13.04 -4.59
C VAL A 98 4.55 13.88 -5.71
N LEU A 99 5.87 14.09 -5.66
CA LEU A 99 6.57 14.87 -6.67
C LEU A 99 6.60 14.15 -8.03
N MET A 100 6.81 12.84 -8.05
CA MET A 100 6.85 12.08 -9.31
C MET A 100 5.48 11.96 -9.97
N ILE A 101 4.40 11.79 -9.19
CA ILE A 101 3.03 11.87 -9.71
C ILE A 101 2.77 13.24 -10.35
N TRP A 102 3.15 14.31 -9.65
CA TRP A 102 2.98 15.66 -10.18
C TRP A 102 3.83 15.90 -11.44
N ILE A 103 5.11 15.54 -11.43
CA ILE A 103 6.01 15.70 -12.60
C ILE A 103 5.46 14.92 -13.80
N GLY A 104 5.08 13.65 -13.61
CA GLY A 104 4.55 12.83 -14.70
C GLY A 104 3.21 13.37 -15.23
N PHE A 105 2.34 13.86 -14.36
CA PHE A 105 1.08 14.49 -14.74
C PHE A 105 1.33 15.75 -15.60
N GLU A 106 2.23 16.64 -15.20
CA GLU A 106 2.55 17.85 -15.95
C GLU A 106 3.24 17.54 -17.28
N ILE A 107 4.09 16.51 -17.35
CA ILE A 107 4.72 16.06 -18.60
C ILE A 107 3.65 15.53 -19.57
N GLY A 108 2.72 14.69 -19.11
CA GLY A 108 1.63 14.21 -19.94
C GLY A 108 0.79 15.34 -20.50
N ARG A 109 0.44 16.32 -19.67
CA ARG A 109 -0.25 17.53 -20.11
C ARG A 109 0.56 18.38 -21.12
N TRP A 110 1.85 18.47 -20.91
CA TRP A 110 2.74 19.21 -21.83
C TRP A 110 2.79 18.56 -23.23
N PHE A 111 2.71 17.22 -23.28
CA PHE A 111 2.58 16.49 -24.56
C PHE A 111 1.16 16.54 -25.14
N GLY A 112 0.20 17.18 -24.45
CA GLY A 112 -1.20 17.24 -24.88
C GLY A 112 -1.99 15.95 -24.66
N TRP A 113 -1.49 15.06 -23.79
CA TRP A 113 -2.19 13.81 -23.46
C TRP A 113 -3.43 14.09 -22.60
N ASN A 114 -4.39 13.18 -22.64
CA ASN A 114 -5.60 13.32 -21.84
C ASN A 114 -5.30 13.23 -20.33
N THR A 115 -6.27 13.60 -19.51
CA THR A 115 -6.08 13.65 -18.04
C THR A 115 -5.77 12.28 -17.44
N MET A 116 -6.38 11.21 -17.97
CA MET A 116 -6.14 9.86 -17.48
C MET A 116 -4.75 9.36 -17.86
N ASP A 117 -4.32 9.54 -19.11
CA ASP A 117 -2.96 9.21 -19.53
C ASP A 117 -1.92 9.96 -18.69
N SER A 118 -2.15 11.26 -18.44
CA SER A 118 -1.24 12.08 -17.63
C SER A 118 -1.19 11.60 -16.18
N LEU A 119 -2.33 11.25 -15.58
CA LEU A 119 -2.42 10.75 -14.20
C LEU A 119 -1.75 9.38 -14.05
N PHE A 120 -2.04 8.47 -14.99
CA PHE A 120 -1.42 7.15 -15.02
C PHE A 120 0.08 7.25 -15.27
N LEU A 121 0.54 8.14 -16.17
CA LEU A 121 1.97 8.41 -16.34
C LEU A 121 2.62 8.79 -15.01
N GLY A 122 2.04 9.75 -14.27
CA GLY A 122 2.55 10.16 -12.97
C GLY A 122 2.70 8.98 -11.99
N ALA A 123 1.69 8.14 -11.91
CA ALA A 123 1.71 6.94 -11.06
C ALA A 123 2.74 5.90 -11.52
N ILE A 124 2.89 5.69 -12.83
CA ILE A 124 3.91 4.81 -13.44
C ILE A 124 5.32 5.26 -13.04
N LEU A 125 5.57 6.57 -13.05
CA LEU A 125 6.90 7.11 -12.75
C LEU A 125 7.23 7.12 -11.26
N ALA A 126 6.24 7.01 -10.38
CA ALA A 126 6.41 7.17 -8.94
C ALA A 126 7.01 5.94 -8.23
N ILE A 127 7.03 4.74 -8.84
CA ILE A 127 7.38 3.50 -8.13
C ILE A 127 8.66 2.90 -8.70
N SER A 128 9.61 2.62 -7.78
CA SER A 128 10.91 2.02 -8.11
C SER A 128 10.85 0.49 -8.03
N SER A 129 11.83 -0.20 -8.65
CA SER A 129 11.94 -1.67 -8.59
C SER A 129 12.86 -2.13 -7.48
N THR A 130 12.31 -2.92 -6.57
CA THR A 130 13.08 -3.57 -5.50
C THR A 130 14.08 -4.58 -6.06
N THR A 131 13.67 -5.38 -7.04
CA THR A 131 14.51 -6.44 -7.63
C THR A 131 15.74 -5.89 -8.35
N ILE A 132 15.57 -4.82 -9.12
CA ILE A 132 16.68 -4.16 -9.86
C ILE A 132 17.70 -3.58 -8.89
N ILE A 133 17.24 -2.89 -7.84
CA ILE A 133 18.12 -2.26 -6.86
C ILE A 133 18.88 -3.29 -6.03
N VAL A 134 18.22 -4.33 -5.53
CA VAL A 134 18.88 -5.41 -4.77
C VAL A 134 19.99 -6.04 -5.62
N LYS A 135 19.72 -6.31 -6.89
CA LYS A 135 20.71 -6.87 -7.81
C LYS A 135 21.87 -5.89 -8.03
N ALA A 136 21.57 -4.63 -8.37
CA ALA A 136 22.62 -3.62 -8.63
C ALA A 136 23.52 -3.41 -7.40
N LEU A 137 22.96 -3.31 -6.19
CA LEU A 137 23.71 -3.15 -4.96
C LEU A 137 24.52 -4.40 -4.58
N ASN A 138 24.02 -5.61 -4.87
CA ASN A 138 24.76 -6.85 -4.71
C ASN A 138 25.96 -6.92 -5.67
N ASP A 139 25.76 -6.62 -6.95
CA ASP A 139 26.81 -6.64 -7.98
C ASP A 139 27.92 -5.60 -7.68
N LEU A 140 27.53 -4.45 -7.11
CA LEU A 140 28.43 -3.40 -6.66
C LEU A 140 29.04 -3.66 -5.26
N LYS A 141 28.63 -4.73 -4.56
CA LYS A 141 29.04 -5.07 -3.18
C LYS A 141 28.72 -3.98 -2.16
N MET A 142 27.66 -3.19 -2.39
CA MET A 142 27.26 -2.04 -1.54
C MET A 142 26.02 -2.32 -0.70
N LYS A 143 25.47 -3.53 -0.71
CA LYS A 143 24.22 -3.90 -0.01
C LYS A 143 24.20 -3.58 1.48
N ASN A 144 25.35 -3.68 2.16
CA ASN A 144 25.46 -3.49 3.61
C ASN A 144 25.73 -2.03 4.02
N GLU A 145 25.86 -1.11 3.05
CA GLU A 145 26.09 0.29 3.36
C GLU A 145 24.82 0.98 3.89
N ARG A 146 24.98 2.04 4.68
CA ARG A 146 23.87 2.76 5.33
C ARG A 146 22.84 3.29 4.32
N PHE A 147 23.31 3.84 3.19
CA PHE A 147 22.39 4.35 2.15
C PHE A 147 21.57 3.22 1.51
N ALA A 148 22.14 2.02 1.34
CA ALA A 148 21.41 0.86 0.82
C ALA A 148 20.28 0.43 1.78
N GLN A 149 20.53 0.43 3.09
CA GLN A 149 19.49 0.16 4.09
C GLN A 149 18.35 1.20 4.03
N LEU A 150 18.69 2.47 3.79
CA LEU A 150 17.69 3.52 3.61
C LEU A 150 16.89 3.31 2.32
N ILE A 151 17.55 2.96 1.21
CA ILE A 151 16.88 2.60 -0.05
C ILE A 151 15.88 1.45 0.18
N PHE A 152 16.28 0.37 0.86
CA PHE A 152 15.35 -0.73 1.16
C PHE A 152 14.16 -0.27 2.01
N GLY A 153 14.39 0.64 2.95
CA GLY A 153 13.30 1.23 3.71
C GLY A 153 12.34 2.06 2.84
N VAL A 154 12.87 2.86 1.92
CA VAL A 154 12.08 3.67 0.96
C VAL A 154 11.25 2.74 0.07
N LEU A 155 11.86 1.71 -0.52
CA LEU A 155 11.19 0.74 -1.39
C LEU A 155 10.02 0.03 -0.68
N ILE A 156 10.19 -0.38 0.59
CA ILE A 156 9.09 -0.97 1.36
C ILE A 156 7.90 0.00 1.47
N VAL A 157 8.17 1.30 1.63
CA VAL A 157 7.10 2.31 1.70
C VAL A 157 6.50 2.57 0.33
N GLU A 158 7.33 2.67 -0.73
CA GLU A 158 6.87 2.82 -2.12
C GLU A 158 5.94 1.67 -2.52
N ASP A 159 6.30 0.42 -2.23
CA ASP A 159 5.49 -0.76 -2.53
C ASP A 159 4.10 -0.66 -1.89
N ILE A 160 4.04 -0.22 -0.63
CA ILE A 160 2.79 -0.07 0.11
C ILE A 160 1.94 1.08 -0.45
N LEU A 161 2.56 2.24 -0.70
CA LEU A 161 1.86 3.38 -1.27
C LEU A 161 1.45 3.11 -2.72
N GLY A 162 2.26 2.34 -3.47
CA GLY A 162 1.97 1.90 -4.83
C GLY A 162 0.67 1.11 -4.94
N ILE A 163 0.42 0.23 -3.98
CA ILE A 163 -0.85 -0.50 -3.90
C ILE A 163 -2.02 0.46 -3.64
N GLY A 164 -1.81 1.43 -2.74
CA GLY A 164 -2.79 2.49 -2.52
C GLY A 164 -3.09 3.30 -3.79
N ILE A 165 -2.05 3.58 -4.59
CA ILE A 165 -2.17 4.27 -5.88
C ILE A 165 -2.94 3.42 -6.89
N ILE A 166 -2.63 2.13 -7.03
CA ILE A 166 -3.35 1.19 -7.90
C ILE A 166 -4.84 1.15 -7.55
N ALA A 167 -5.13 1.03 -6.25
CA ALA A 167 -6.50 1.00 -5.75
C ALA A 167 -7.24 2.34 -6.00
N LEU A 168 -6.56 3.47 -5.82
CA LEU A 168 -7.10 4.81 -6.08
C LEU A 168 -7.37 5.02 -7.57
N LEU A 169 -6.42 4.67 -8.43
CA LEU A 169 -6.57 4.78 -9.89
C LEU A 169 -7.71 3.91 -10.40
N SER A 170 -7.84 2.68 -9.88
CA SER A 170 -8.97 1.80 -10.17
C SER A 170 -10.31 2.44 -9.81
N GLY A 171 -10.41 3.08 -8.64
CA GLY A 171 -11.62 3.80 -8.22
C GLY A 171 -11.93 5.03 -9.08
N ILE A 172 -10.92 5.81 -9.44
CA ILE A 172 -11.07 6.98 -10.32
C ILE A 172 -11.50 6.54 -11.73
N ALA A 173 -10.92 5.47 -12.25
CA ALA A 173 -11.26 4.92 -13.57
C ALA A 173 -12.72 4.47 -13.65
N VAL A 174 -13.25 3.87 -12.59
CA VAL A 174 -14.66 3.43 -12.52
C VAL A 174 -15.61 4.63 -12.37
N SER A 175 -15.24 5.67 -11.61
CA SER A 175 -16.08 6.87 -11.42
C SER A 175 -16.13 7.80 -12.64
N GLY A 176 -15.12 7.74 -13.51
CA GLY A 176 -15.05 8.54 -14.74
C GLY A 176 -14.82 10.04 -14.53
N THR A 177 -14.72 10.51 -13.29
CA THR A 177 -14.59 11.94 -12.95
C THR A 177 -13.43 12.19 -11.98
N VAL A 178 -12.74 13.32 -12.17
CA VAL A 178 -11.60 13.74 -11.33
C VAL A 178 -11.99 14.99 -10.53
N SER A 179 -13.19 15.02 -9.94
CA SER A 179 -13.54 16.10 -9.03
C SER A 179 -12.97 15.85 -7.64
N SER A 180 -12.45 16.89 -6.98
CA SER A 180 -11.81 16.76 -5.67
C SER A 180 -12.73 16.16 -4.58
N GLY A 181 -14.04 16.43 -4.63
CA GLY A 181 -15.02 15.86 -3.71
C GLY A 181 -15.26 14.37 -3.92
N GLU A 182 -15.30 13.92 -5.17
CA GLU A 182 -15.47 12.50 -5.52
C GLU A 182 -14.22 11.68 -5.25
N VAL A 183 -13.04 12.23 -5.52
CA VAL A 183 -11.76 11.61 -5.16
C VAL A 183 -11.70 11.37 -3.64
N PHE A 184 -12.06 12.38 -2.82
CA PHE A 184 -12.07 12.22 -1.36
C PHE A 184 -13.08 11.16 -0.88
N SER A 185 -14.27 11.11 -1.49
CA SER A 185 -15.28 10.08 -1.23
C SER A 185 -14.79 8.69 -1.61
N THR A 186 -14.16 8.56 -2.78
CA THR A 186 -13.60 7.28 -3.29
C THR A 186 -12.47 6.78 -2.39
N VAL A 187 -11.53 7.66 -1.99
CA VAL A 187 -10.47 7.33 -1.03
C VAL A 187 -11.06 6.88 0.31
N GLY A 188 -12.10 7.57 0.79
CA GLY A 188 -12.77 7.20 2.03
C GLY A 188 -13.44 5.82 1.97
N LYS A 189 -14.18 5.54 0.90
CA LYS A 189 -14.82 4.23 0.67
C LYS A 189 -13.80 3.11 0.54
N LEU A 190 -12.74 3.34 -0.24
CA LEU A 190 -11.67 2.38 -0.44
C LEU A 190 -10.93 2.07 0.86
N SER A 191 -10.53 3.12 1.60
CA SER A 191 -9.85 2.95 2.89
C SER A 191 -10.70 2.17 3.89
N LEU A 192 -11.99 2.47 3.94
CA LEU A 192 -12.93 1.75 4.78
C LEU A 192 -13.02 0.28 4.37
N PHE A 193 -13.21 0.00 3.08
CA PHE A 193 -13.25 -1.36 2.55
C PHE A 193 -11.98 -2.12 2.94
N MET A 194 -10.78 -1.53 2.72
CA MET A 194 -9.50 -2.14 3.09
C MET A 194 -9.42 -2.46 4.58
N ILE A 195 -9.82 -1.54 5.45
CA ILE A 195 -9.79 -1.75 6.91
C ILE A 195 -10.72 -2.90 7.30
N VAL A 196 -11.95 -2.91 6.80
CA VAL A 196 -12.94 -3.95 7.11
C VAL A 196 -12.46 -5.31 6.62
N ALA A 197 -11.98 -5.37 5.37
CA ALA A 197 -11.47 -6.60 4.75
C ALA A 197 -10.26 -7.15 5.51
N LEU A 198 -9.29 -6.28 5.88
CA LEU A 198 -8.13 -6.68 6.68
C LEU A 198 -8.54 -7.19 8.06
N VAL A 199 -9.40 -6.49 8.78
CA VAL A 199 -9.79 -6.87 10.15
C VAL A 199 -10.55 -8.21 10.14
N ILE A 200 -11.57 -8.34 9.29
CA ILE A 200 -12.35 -9.58 9.19
C ILE A 200 -11.45 -10.71 8.67
N GLY A 201 -10.66 -10.43 7.63
CA GLY A 201 -9.76 -11.40 7.02
C GLY A 201 -8.72 -11.94 8.00
N ILE A 202 -8.03 -11.09 8.77
CA ILE A 202 -7.04 -11.48 9.78
C ILE A 202 -7.68 -12.32 10.91
N LEU A 203 -8.94 -12.07 11.21
CA LEU A 203 -9.64 -12.86 12.23
C LEU A 203 -10.08 -14.25 11.74
N LEU A 204 -10.42 -14.39 10.45
CA LEU A 204 -10.99 -15.63 9.90
C LEU A 204 -9.97 -16.49 9.16
N VAL A 205 -9.22 -15.89 8.22
CA VAL A 205 -8.37 -16.64 7.28
C VAL A 205 -7.21 -17.39 7.97
N PRO A 206 -6.43 -16.79 8.90
CA PRO A 206 -5.37 -17.52 9.58
C PRO A 206 -5.88 -18.71 10.41
N ARG A 207 -7.11 -18.61 10.97
CA ARG A 207 -7.73 -19.72 11.70
C ARG A 207 -8.11 -20.86 10.77
N LEU A 208 -8.69 -20.55 9.61
CA LEU A 208 -9.02 -21.53 8.59
C LEU A 208 -7.75 -22.24 8.07
N LEU A 209 -6.70 -21.46 7.75
CA LEU A 209 -5.43 -22.02 7.29
C LEU A 209 -4.76 -22.89 8.36
N ALA A 210 -4.83 -22.49 9.63
CA ALA A 210 -4.34 -23.31 10.74
C ALA A 210 -5.13 -24.61 10.91
N TYR A 211 -6.43 -24.60 10.63
CA TYR A 211 -7.26 -25.82 10.63
C TYR A 211 -6.86 -26.75 9.49
N VAL A 212 -6.74 -26.23 8.26
CA VAL A 212 -6.34 -27.02 7.08
C VAL A 212 -4.92 -27.58 7.24
N ALA A 213 -4.02 -26.83 7.84
CA ALA A 213 -2.64 -27.27 8.07
C ALA A 213 -2.53 -28.51 8.98
N LYS A 214 -3.54 -28.79 9.83
CA LYS A 214 -3.56 -30.01 10.67
C LYS A 214 -3.62 -31.30 9.88
N PHE A 215 -4.09 -31.26 8.63
CA PHE A 215 -4.14 -32.43 7.75
C PHE A 215 -2.78 -32.76 7.11
N GLU A 216 -1.75 -31.93 7.33
CA GLU A 216 -0.37 -32.12 6.84
C GLU A 216 -0.24 -32.32 5.32
N SER A 217 -1.30 -32.01 4.55
CA SER A 217 -1.33 -32.13 3.10
C SER A 217 -1.00 -30.80 2.42
N ASN A 218 0.05 -30.81 1.58
CA ASN A 218 0.44 -29.66 0.77
C ASN A 218 -0.62 -29.35 -0.29
N GLU A 219 -1.24 -30.36 -0.88
CA GLU A 219 -2.29 -30.22 -1.87
C GLU A 219 -3.52 -29.52 -1.29
N MET A 220 -4.02 -29.97 -0.12
CA MET A 220 -5.16 -29.35 0.55
C MET A 220 -4.87 -27.89 0.89
N LEU A 221 -3.67 -27.58 1.38
CA LEU A 221 -3.28 -26.22 1.70
C LEU A 221 -3.23 -25.35 0.43
N LEU A 222 -2.61 -25.83 -0.65
CA LEU A 222 -2.50 -25.11 -1.92
C LEU A 222 -3.89 -24.82 -2.51
N ILE A 223 -4.77 -25.81 -2.59
CA ILE A 223 -6.12 -25.65 -3.13
C ILE A 223 -6.92 -24.66 -2.26
N THR A 224 -6.80 -24.73 -0.94
CA THR A 224 -7.46 -23.78 -0.04
C THR A 224 -6.98 -22.36 -0.24
N VAL A 225 -5.66 -22.17 -0.37
CA VAL A 225 -5.06 -20.85 -0.61
C VAL A 225 -5.52 -20.27 -1.94
N LEU A 226 -5.49 -21.06 -3.02
CA LEU A 226 -5.96 -20.63 -4.34
C LEU A 226 -7.46 -20.34 -4.35
N GLY A 227 -8.26 -21.21 -3.70
CA GLY A 227 -9.70 -21.01 -3.56
C GLY A 227 -10.05 -19.72 -2.80
N LEU A 228 -9.34 -19.42 -1.74
CA LEU A 228 -9.48 -18.15 -1.01
C LEU A 228 -9.02 -16.96 -1.85
N CYS A 229 -7.91 -17.09 -2.60
CA CYS A 229 -7.41 -16.03 -3.46
C CYS A 229 -8.46 -15.67 -4.53
N PHE A 230 -8.88 -16.61 -5.33
CA PHE A 230 -9.87 -16.36 -6.39
C PHE A 230 -11.25 -15.98 -5.85
N GLY A 231 -11.70 -16.64 -4.78
CA GLY A 231 -12.98 -16.32 -4.14
C GLY A 231 -13.02 -14.91 -3.60
N PHE A 232 -11.92 -14.44 -3.00
CA PHE A 232 -11.81 -13.06 -2.51
C PHE A 232 -11.70 -12.05 -3.66
N CYS A 233 -10.96 -12.36 -4.72
CA CYS A 233 -10.92 -11.53 -5.94
C CYS A 233 -12.32 -11.33 -6.52
N LEU A 234 -13.12 -12.40 -6.65
CA LEU A 234 -14.51 -12.32 -7.13
C LEU A 234 -15.42 -11.52 -6.19
N LEU A 235 -15.23 -11.63 -4.88
CA LEU A 235 -15.95 -10.82 -3.90
C LEU A 235 -15.65 -9.33 -4.11
N VAL A 236 -14.39 -8.99 -4.30
CA VAL A 236 -13.90 -7.62 -4.48
C VAL A 236 -14.47 -7.01 -5.77
N VAL A 237 -14.51 -7.79 -6.86
CA VAL A 237 -15.13 -7.35 -8.13
C VAL A 237 -16.64 -7.10 -7.97
N LYS A 238 -17.35 -7.94 -7.22
CA LYS A 238 -18.78 -7.70 -6.90
C LYS A 238 -19.02 -6.44 -6.08
N LEU A 239 -17.99 -5.93 -5.41
CA LEU A 239 -18.01 -4.66 -4.69
C LEU A 239 -17.49 -3.49 -5.53
N GLU A 240 -17.35 -3.69 -6.85
CA GLU A 240 -16.89 -2.70 -7.83
C GLU A 240 -15.43 -2.24 -7.64
N TYR A 241 -14.58 -3.09 -7.06
CA TYR A 241 -13.14 -2.87 -6.98
C TYR A 241 -12.38 -3.83 -7.91
N SER A 242 -11.09 -3.55 -8.15
CA SER A 242 -10.26 -4.36 -9.06
C SER A 242 -9.88 -5.73 -8.46
N MET A 243 -9.76 -6.76 -9.32
CA MET A 243 -9.24 -8.08 -8.94
C MET A 243 -7.83 -7.98 -8.35
N VAL A 244 -7.02 -7.07 -8.87
CA VAL A 244 -5.64 -6.80 -8.45
C VAL A 244 -5.58 -6.42 -6.97
N LEU A 245 -6.48 -5.52 -6.54
CA LEU A 245 -6.63 -5.15 -5.13
C LEU A 245 -7.07 -6.34 -4.27
N GLY A 246 -8.00 -7.15 -4.78
CA GLY A 246 -8.48 -8.36 -4.08
C GLY A 246 -7.35 -9.36 -3.84
N ALA A 247 -6.57 -9.65 -4.86
CA ALA A 247 -5.42 -10.56 -4.78
C ALA A 247 -4.39 -10.08 -3.74
N PHE A 248 -4.04 -8.79 -3.78
CA PHE A 248 -3.13 -8.21 -2.80
C PHE A 248 -3.67 -8.29 -1.37
N LEU A 249 -4.92 -7.89 -1.13
CA LEU A 249 -5.49 -7.88 0.21
C LEU A 249 -5.54 -9.27 0.84
N ILE A 250 -5.96 -10.28 0.08
CA ILE A 250 -6.01 -11.65 0.59
C ILE A 250 -4.60 -12.20 0.84
N GLY A 251 -3.62 -11.85 0.01
CA GLY A 251 -2.21 -12.14 0.25
C GLY A 251 -1.72 -11.52 1.55
N ALA A 252 -1.98 -10.22 1.79
CA ALA A 252 -1.62 -9.51 3.01
C ALA A 252 -2.31 -10.08 4.27
N ILE A 253 -3.54 -10.55 4.14
CA ILE A 253 -4.25 -11.26 5.22
C ILE A 253 -3.57 -12.59 5.54
N MET A 254 -3.19 -13.36 4.52
CA MET A 254 -2.50 -14.64 4.68
C MET A 254 -1.06 -14.48 5.20
N ALA A 255 -0.42 -13.35 4.94
CA ALA A 255 0.90 -13.00 5.47
C ALA A 255 0.96 -13.02 7.02
N GLU A 256 -0.15 -12.78 7.68
CA GLU A 256 -0.28 -12.85 9.13
C GLU A 256 -0.53 -14.30 9.66
N SER A 257 -0.57 -15.30 8.75
CA SER A 257 -0.73 -16.72 9.11
C SER A 257 0.59 -17.33 9.56
N ARG A 258 0.54 -18.26 10.51
CA ARG A 258 1.68 -19.12 10.90
C ARG A 258 2.16 -20.03 9.76
N GLN A 259 1.37 -20.22 8.73
CA GLN A 259 1.68 -21.07 7.58
C GLN A 259 2.35 -20.30 6.43
N LEU A 260 2.70 -19.02 6.62
CA LEU A 260 3.24 -18.14 5.59
C LEU A 260 4.36 -18.79 4.77
N LEU A 261 5.42 -19.27 5.43
CA LEU A 261 6.57 -19.89 4.74
C LEU A 261 6.20 -21.13 3.90
N LYS A 262 5.20 -21.89 4.37
CA LYS A 262 4.70 -23.07 3.65
C LYS A 262 3.86 -22.63 2.44
N ILE A 263 3.03 -21.61 2.61
CA ILE A 263 2.23 -21.01 1.53
C ILE A 263 3.14 -20.42 0.45
N GLU A 264 4.13 -19.62 0.83
CA GLU A 264 5.10 -19.03 -0.09
C GLU A 264 5.77 -20.09 -0.96
N ARG A 265 6.30 -21.16 -0.36
CA ARG A 265 6.95 -22.26 -1.09
C ARG A 265 6.02 -22.98 -2.06
N LEU A 266 4.73 -23.11 -1.73
CA LEU A 266 3.76 -23.77 -2.60
C LEU A 266 3.30 -22.88 -3.76
N ILE A 267 3.22 -21.58 -3.53
CA ILE A 267 2.75 -20.59 -4.51
C ILE A 267 3.87 -20.11 -5.42
N GLU A 268 5.13 -20.07 -4.96
CA GLU A 268 6.27 -19.56 -5.72
C GLU A 268 6.39 -20.14 -7.14
N PRO A 269 6.31 -21.47 -7.37
CA PRO A 269 6.34 -22.03 -8.74
C PRO A 269 5.17 -21.58 -9.61
N VAL A 270 3.99 -21.43 -9.02
CA VAL A 270 2.78 -20.99 -9.74
C VAL A 270 2.92 -19.52 -10.13
N ARG A 271 3.38 -18.68 -9.20
CA ARG A 271 3.70 -17.28 -9.45
C ARG A 271 4.72 -17.15 -10.60
N ASP A 272 5.81 -17.88 -10.54
CA ASP A 272 6.90 -17.76 -11.52
C ASP A 272 6.42 -18.14 -12.93
N LEU A 273 5.60 -19.19 -13.05
CA LEU A 273 4.98 -19.60 -14.30
C LEU A 273 4.08 -18.50 -14.87
N PHE A 274 3.11 -18.03 -14.09
CA PHE A 274 2.15 -17.05 -14.55
C PHE A 274 2.76 -15.64 -14.70
N SER A 275 3.78 -15.31 -13.91
CA SER A 275 4.57 -14.10 -14.07
C SER A 275 5.33 -14.08 -15.40
N ALA A 276 5.93 -15.19 -15.80
CA ALA A 276 6.59 -15.30 -17.10
C ALA A 276 5.57 -15.09 -18.24
N ILE A 277 4.39 -15.73 -18.18
CA ILE A 277 3.32 -15.55 -19.17
C ILE A 277 2.87 -14.09 -19.22
N PHE A 278 2.66 -13.46 -18.06
CA PHE A 278 2.26 -12.06 -17.96
C PHE A 278 3.26 -11.14 -18.66
N PHE A 279 4.55 -11.23 -18.33
CA PHE A 279 5.55 -10.36 -18.92
C PHE A 279 5.80 -10.65 -20.42
N VAL A 280 5.63 -11.90 -20.86
CA VAL A 280 5.66 -12.21 -22.29
C VAL A 280 4.45 -11.63 -23.01
N ALA A 281 3.24 -11.79 -22.45
CA ALA A 281 2.03 -11.20 -23.02
C ALA A 281 2.13 -9.67 -23.15
N ILE A 282 2.74 -9.02 -22.16
CA ILE A 282 3.12 -7.61 -22.24
C ILE A 282 4.00 -7.32 -23.45
N GLY A 283 5.05 -8.12 -23.65
CA GLY A 283 5.94 -7.99 -24.79
C GLY A 283 5.23 -8.14 -26.14
N LEU A 284 4.24 -9.06 -26.22
CA LEU A 284 3.41 -9.26 -27.43
C LEU A 284 2.64 -8.01 -27.84
N MET A 285 2.24 -7.19 -26.88
CA MET A 285 1.45 -5.97 -27.10
C MET A 285 2.30 -4.77 -27.56
N ILE A 286 3.62 -4.87 -27.55
CA ILE A 286 4.50 -3.78 -27.95
C ILE A 286 4.58 -3.71 -29.46
N ASP A 287 4.10 -2.61 -30.03
CA ASP A 287 4.28 -2.27 -31.42
C ASP A 287 5.57 -1.44 -31.60
N PRO A 288 6.55 -1.92 -32.40
CA PRO A 288 7.77 -1.17 -32.68
C PRO A 288 7.54 0.22 -33.28
N SER A 289 6.45 0.40 -34.02
CA SER A 289 6.10 1.70 -34.63
C SER A 289 5.81 2.75 -33.56
N ILE A 290 5.14 2.38 -32.47
CA ILE A 290 4.84 3.24 -31.33
C ILE A 290 6.14 3.71 -30.66
N LEU A 291 7.15 2.85 -30.53
CA LEU A 291 8.42 3.22 -29.92
C LEU A 291 9.16 4.28 -30.74
N VAL A 292 9.05 4.22 -32.08
CA VAL A 292 9.63 5.22 -32.98
C VAL A 292 8.84 6.53 -32.94
N GLU A 293 7.52 6.46 -32.98
CA GLU A 293 6.63 7.62 -32.93
C GLU A 293 6.78 8.39 -31.61
N TYR A 294 6.86 7.68 -30.49
CA TYR A 294 7.01 8.24 -29.15
C TYR A 294 8.45 8.33 -28.65
N ALA A 295 9.45 8.25 -29.55
CA ALA A 295 10.86 8.30 -29.17
C ALA A 295 11.22 9.57 -28.38
N TRP A 296 10.70 10.73 -28.79
CA TRP A 296 10.92 12.00 -28.08
C TRP A 296 10.27 12.01 -26.69
N PRO A 297 8.98 11.67 -26.51
CA PRO A 297 8.39 11.45 -25.17
C PRO A 297 9.20 10.49 -24.31
N ILE A 298 9.65 9.35 -24.82
CA ILE A 298 10.45 8.37 -24.08
C ILE A 298 11.74 8.99 -23.54
N VAL A 299 12.46 9.78 -24.36
CA VAL A 299 13.68 10.47 -23.90
C VAL A 299 13.38 11.47 -22.80
N VAL A 300 12.36 12.32 -22.98
CA VAL A 300 11.98 13.34 -21.99
C VAL A 300 11.53 12.69 -20.68
N ILE A 301 10.69 11.66 -20.75
CA ILE A 301 10.20 10.93 -19.58
C ILE A 301 11.37 10.21 -18.87
N THR A 302 12.28 9.59 -19.62
CA THR A 302 13.48 8.97 -19.05
C THR A 302 14.33 9.98 -18.27
N LEU A 303 14.58 11.15 -18.84
CA LEU A 303 15.30 12.23 -18.16
C LEU A 303 14.54 12.72 -16.92
N ALA A 304 13.22 12.87 -17.03
CA ALA A 304 12.38 13.26 -15.90
C ALA A 304 12.40 12.23 -14.77
N VAL A 305 12.39 10.94 -15.08
CA VAL A 305 12.55 9.87 -14.08
C VAL A 305 13.90 9.98 -13.38
N VAL A 306 14.99 10.03 -14.15
CA VAL A 306 16.34 10.08 -13.58
C VAL A 306 16.55 11.32 -12.72
N LEU A 307 16.23 12.50 -13.26
CA LEU A 307 16.43 13.77 -12.54
C LEU A 307 15.39 13.96 -11.44
N GLY A 308 14.13 13.64 -11.73
CA GLY A 308 13.02 13.79 -10.77
C GLY A 308 13.21 12.90 -9.54
N LYS A 309 13.51 11.62 -9.72
CA LYS A 309 13.76 10.70 -8.60
C LYS A 309 15.06 11.03 -7.87
N MET A 310 16.12 11.38 -8.59
CA MET A 310 17.35 11.83 -7.97
C MET A 310 17.11 13.02 -7.03
N LEU A 311 16.32 14.00 -7.46
CA LEU A 311 16.01 15.18 -6.68
C LEU A 311 14.99 14.88 -5.57
N SER A 312 13.88 14.21 -5.86
CA SER A 312 12.81 13.96 -4.90
C SER A 312 13.21 13.00 -3.79
N CYS A 313 13.80 11.83 -4.13
CA CYS A 313 14.32 10.89 -3.13
C CYS A 313 15.51 11.46 -2.36
N GLY A 314 16.43 12.13 -3.09
CA GLY A 314 17.58 12.79 -2.47
C GLY A 314 17.16 13.89 -1.50
N MET A 315 16.24 14.75 -1.90
CA MET A 315 15.68 15.81 -1.05
C MET A 315 14.91 15.24 0.15
N GLY A 316 14.10 14.20 -0.09
CA GLY A 316 13.37 13.53 0.98
C GLY A 316 14.30 12.89 2.01
N ALA A 317 15.35 12.19 1.57
CA ALA A 317 16.38 11.64 2.45
C ALA A 317 17.13 12.74 3.23
N PHE A 318 17.41 13.87 2.59
CA PHE A 318 18.06 15.02 3.22
C PHE A 318 17.15 15.68 4.28
N ILE A 319 15.89 15.97 3.94
CA ILE A 319 14.89 16.54 4.86
C ILE A 319 14.71 15.63 6.08
N ALA A 320 14.82 14.33 5.89
CA ALA A 320 14.73 13.34 6.96
C ALA A 320 16.02 13.19 7.80
N GLY A 321 17.04 14.02 7.58
CA GLY A 321 18.22 14.18 8.44
C GLY A 321 19.46 13.40 8.00
N ASN A 322 19.52 12.93 6.74
CA ASN A 322 20.74 12.33 6.20
C ASN A 322 21.70 13.40 5.64
N ASP A 323 22.97 13.05 5.58
CA ASP A 323 23.98 13.91 4.95
C ASP A 323 23.80 13.94 3.42
N GLY A 324 24.31 14.99 2.79
CA GLY A 324 24.13 15.23 1.36
C GLY A 324 24.68 14.09 0.47
N ARG A 325 25.77 13.43 0.88
CA ARG A 325 26.34 12.28 0.15
C ARG A 325 25.41 11.08 0.19
N THR A 326 24.92 10.71 1.38
CA THR A 326 23.94 9.62 1.56
C THR A 326 22.66 9.94 0.79
N SER A 327 22.16 11.16 0.89
CA SER A 327 20.94 11.61 0.20
C SER A 327 21.06 11.51 -1.32
N LEU A 328 22.20 11.92 -1.89
CA LEU A 328 22.44 11.80 -3.33
C LEU A 328 22.55 10.34 -3.77
N ARG A 329 23.22 9.47 -2.98
CA ARG A 329 23.29 8.03 -3.25
C ARG A 329 21.91 7.37 -3.24
N VAL A 330 21.04 7.77 -2.31
CA VAL A 330 19.65 7.28 -2.27
C VAL A 330 18.89 7.72 -3.51
N GLY A 331 18.95 9.01 -3.87
CA GLY A 331 18.26 9.53 -5.05
C GLY A 331 18.74 8.87 -6.35
N MET A 332 20.06 8.74 -6.54
CA MET A 332 20.61 8.09 -7.73
C MET A 332 20.38 6.58 -7.75
N GLY A 333 20.30 5.93 -6.61
CA GLY A 333 19.96 4.51 -6.50
C GLY A 333 18.51 4.21 -6.88
N LEU A 334 17.58 5.10 -6.56
CA LEU A 334 16.15 4.93 -6.85
C LEU A 334 15.71 5.52 -8.20
N SER A 335 16.63 6.02 -9.04
CA SER A 335 16.35 6.70 -10.31
C SER A 335 15.92 5.75 -11.44
N GLN A 336 15.00 4.82 -11.18
CA GLN A 336 14.43 3.89 -12.16
C GLN A 336 12.97 3.60 -11.83
N ILE A 337 12.21 3.12 -12.81
CA ILE A 337 10.83 2.66 -12.61
C ILE A 337 10.77 1.13 -12.58
N GLY A 338 9.83 0.61 -11.80
CA GLY A 338 9.76 -0.80 -11.44
C GLY A 338 8.68 -1.60 -12.16
N GLU A 339 8.54 -2.84 -11.74
CA GLU A 339 7.53 -3.78 -12.22
C GLU A 339 6.09 -3.35 -11.89
N PHE A 340 5.88 -2.61 -10.79
CA PHE A 340 4.58 -2.00 -10.48
C PHE A 340 4.11 -1.01 -11.55
N SER A 341 5.06 -0.34 -12.21
CA SER A 341 4.75 0.58 -13.31
C SER A 341 4.06 -0.14 -14.47
N PHE A 342 4.46 -1.39 -14.75
CA PHE A 342 3.79 -2.22 -15.75
C PHE A 342 2.38 -2.63 -15.32
N ILE A 343 2.20 -2.92 -14.05
CA ILE A 343 0.88 -3.29 -13.49
C ILE A 343 -0.07 -2.10 -13.55
N ILE A 344 0.42 -0.89 -13.23
CA ILE A 344 -0.38 0.34 -13.34
C ILE A 344 -0.74 0.61 -14.80
N ALA A 345 0.21 0.48 -15.72
CA ALA A 345 -0.05 0.67 -17.14
C ALA A 345 -1.05 -0.36 -17.69
N ALA A 346 -0.87 -1.66 -17.33
CA ALA A 346 -1.80 -2.72 -17.69
C ALA A 346 -3.21 -2.50 -17.10
N LEU A 347 -3.31 -2.00 -15.88
CA LEU A 347 -4.59 -1.64 -15.26
C LEU A 347 -5.33 -0.57 -16.07
N GLY A 348 -4.61 0.49 -16.51
CA GLY A 348 -5.19 1.54 -17.34
C GLY A 348 -5.75 1.02 -18.66
N MET A 349 -5.03 0.10 -19.30
CA MET A 349 -5.48 -0.58 -20.52
C MET A 349 -6.68 -1.49 -20.27
N THR A 350 -6.63 -2.34 -19.24
CA THR A 350 -7.72 -3.27 -18.90
C THR A 350 -9.02 -2.52 -18.59
N LEU A 351 -8.91 -1.38 -17.92
CA LEU A 351 -10.04 -0.49 -17.62
C LEU A 351 -10.45 0.41 -18.79
N GLN A 352 -9.72 0.36 -19.92
CA GLN A 352 -9.95 1.16 -21.13
C GLN A 352 -9.98 2.68 -20.85
N VAL A 353 -9.18 3.14 -19.90
CA VAL A 353 -9.12 4.57 -19.51
C VAL A 353 -7.83 5.25 -19.96
N THR A 354 -6.84 4.49 -20.42
CA THR A 354 -5.59 4.98 -20.98
C THR A 354 -5.44 4.61 -22.44
N SER A 355 -4.67 5.43 -23.15
CA SER A 355 -4.32 5.19 -24.56
C SER A 355 -3.30 4.05 -24.70
N ASP A 356 -3.33 3.35 -25.83
CA ASP A 356 -2.52 2.15 -26.08
C ASP A 356 -1.00 2.42 -26.10
N PHE A 357 -0.57 3.66 -26.40
CA PHE A 357 0.83 4.04 -26.42
C PHE A 357 1.47 4.10 -25.01
N LEU A 358 0.68 4.34 -23.97
CA LEU A 358 1.23 4.59 -22.63
C LEU A 358 2.02 3.40 -22.09
N TYR A 359 1.52 2.20 -22.37
CA TYR A 359 2.14 0.96 -21.93
C TYR A 359 3.51 0.71 -22.59
N PRO A 360 3.66 0.72 -23.94
CA PRO A 360 4.96 0.62 -24.60
C PRO A 360 5.96 1.68 -24.16
N VAL A 361 5.50 2.92 -23.95
CA VAL A 361 6.34 4.02 -23.44
C VAL A 361 6.85 3.69 -22.03
N ALA A 362 6.01 3.21 -21.13
CA ALA A 362 6.41 2.81 -19.77
C ALA A 362 7.47 1.70 -19.79
N VAL A 363 7.31 0.69 -20.66
CA VAL A 363 8.27 -0.40 -20.82
C VAL A 363 9.62 0.12 -21.33
N ALA A 364 9.62 0.97 -22.35
CA ALA A 364 10.85 1.55 -22.89
C ALA A 364 11.60 2.38 -21.85
N VAL A 365 10.90 3.25 -21.11
CA VAL A 365 11.49 4.06 -20.04
C VAL A 365 12.06 3.18 -18.93
N SER A 366 11.33 2.12 -18.52
CA SER A 366 11.79 1.18 -17.52
C SER A 366 13.07 0.44 -17.96
N ALA A 367 13.11 -0.05 -19.19
CA ALA A 367 14.28 -0.73 -19.74
C ALA A 367 15.52 0.19 -19.72
N ILE A 368 15.38 1.42 -20.22
CA ILE A 368 16.47 2.40 -20.26
C ILE A 368 16.93 2.76 -18.85
N THR A 369 16.01 3.09 -17.93
CA THR A 369 16.36 3.49 -16.56
C THR A 369 16.97 2.33 -15.77
N THR A 370 16.54 1.10 -16.01
CA THR A 370 17.13 -0.11 -15.43
C THR A 370 18.59 -0.28 -15.86
N LEU A 371 18.86 -0.13 -17.15
CA LEU A 371 20.23 -0.20 -17.68
C LEU A 371 21.14 0.91 -17.13
N LEU A 372 20.58 2.10 -16.87
CA LEU A 372 21.33 3.22 -16.33
C LEU A 372 21.64 3.07 -14.83
N THR A 373 20.81 2.35 -14.06
CA THR A 373 20.89 2.26 -12.60
C THR A 373 22.28 1.94 -12.04
N PRO A 374 23.02 0.91 -12.48
CA PRO A 374 24.35 0.62 -11.94
C PRO A 374 25.36 1.74 -12.19
N TYR A 375 25.22 2.46 -13.30
CA TYR A 375 26.08 3.59 -13.64
C TYR A 375 25.75 4.81 -12.77
N LEU A 376 24.47 5.07 -12.53
CA LEU A 376 24.01 6.16 -11.65
C LEU A 376 24.50 5.94 -10.21
N ILE A 377 24.37 4.72 -9.67
CA ILE A 377 24.88 4.40 -8.32
C ILE A 377 26.38 4.67 -8.22
N ARG A 378 27.18 4.24 -9.22
CA ARG A 378 28.63 4.50 -9.26
C ARG A 378 28.95 5.98 -9.39
N ALA A 379 28.16 6.74 -10.16
CA ALA A 379 28.35 8.15 -10.39
C ALA A 379 27.96 9.03 -9.17
N ALA A 380 27.26 8.48 -8.19
CA ALA A 380 26.81 9.25 -7.02
C ALA A 380 27.98 9.82 -6.20
N ASP A 381 29.05 9.06 -5.98
CA ASP A 381 30.22 9.52 -5.23
C ASP A 381 30.98 10.66 -5.91
N PRO A 382 31.44 10.52 -7.17
CA PRO A 382 32.14 11.61 -7.83
C PRO A 382 31.24 12.85 -8.01
N LEU A 383 29.93 12.65 -8.21
CA LEU A 383 28.98 13.76 -8.30
C LEU A 383 28.81 14.49 -6.97
N SER A 384 28.74 13.76 -5.84
CA SER A 384 28.63 14.36 -4.50
C SER A 384 29.84 15.24 -4.17
N ILE A 385 31.06 14.80 -4.56
CA ILE A 385 32.29 15.57 -4.37
C ILE A 385 32.27 16.84 -5.23
N LYS A 386 31.84 16.75 -6.49
CA LYS A 386 31.74 17.92 -7.37
C LYS A 386 30.69 18.92 -6.87
N LEU A 387 29.50 18.45 -6.51
CA LEU A 387 28.43 19.30 -5.95
C LEU A 387 28.88 19.99 -4.65
N GLY A 388 29.58 19.27 -3.76
CA GLY A 388 30.13 19.85 -2.53
C GLY A 388 31.11 21.01 -2.77
N LYS A 389 31.80 21.06 -3.93
CA LYS A 389 32.67 22.19 -4.31
C LYS A 389 31.91 23.38 -4.90
N VAL A 390 30.74 23.12 -5.51
CA VAL A 390 29.93 24.14 -6.19
C VAL A 390 28.96 24.83 -5.20
N VAL A 391 28.52 24.10 -4.15
CA VAL A 391 27.60 24.66 -3.14
C VAL A 391 28.29 25.75 -2.36
N PRO A 392 27.72 26.98 -2.31
CA PRO A 392 28.31 28.10 -1.55
C PRO A 392 28.46 27.75 -0.05
N SER A 393 29.57 28.17 0.57
CA SER A 393 29.89 27.88 1.96
C SER A 393 28.80 28.31 2.95
N ARG A 394 28.05 29.35 2.62
CA ARG A 394 26.90 29.82 3.44
C ARG A 394 25.75 28.78 3.43
N LEU A 395 25.42 28.27 2.27
CA LEU A 395 24.36 27.26 2.11
C LEU A 395 24.79 25.94 2.75
N SER A 396 26.03 25.50 2.53
CA SER A 396 26.59 24.29 3.16
C SER A 396 26.51 24.36 4.69
N ARG A 397 26.79 25.52 5.28
CA ARG A 397 26.69 25.72 6.73
C ARG A 397 25.26 25.66 7.25
N VAL A 398 24.29 26.23 6.53
CA VAL A 398 22.87 26.14 6.90
C VAL A 398 22.39 24.71 6.82
N LEU A 399 22.77 23.98 5.77
CA LEU A 399 22.41 22.57 5.58
C LEU A 399 23.04 21.66 6.66
N SER A 400 24.30 21.93 7.08
CA SER A 400 24.92 21.17 8.17
C SER A 400 24.26 21.44 9.53
N LEU A 401 23.93 22.70 9.83
CA LEU A 401 23.20 23.09 11.05
C LEU A 401 21.81 22.42 11.10
N TYR A 402 21.10 22.35 9.98
CA TYR A 402 19.83 21.64 9.89
C TYR A 402 19.99 20.13 10.21
N GLY A 403 20.99 19.49 9.63
CA GLY A 403 21.27 18.08 9.91
C GLY A 403 21.68 17.81 11.35
N GLU A 404 22.42 18.72 12.00
CA GLU A 404 22.77 18.65 13.42
C GLU A 404 21.55 18.87 14.32
N TRP A 405 20.71 19.86 13.99
CA TRP A 405 19.46 20.14 14.70
C TRP A 405 18.52 18.94 14.69
N LEU A 406 18.32 18.29 13.52
CA LEU A 406 17.49 17.09 13.41
C LEU A 406 18.05 15.89 14.19
N ARG A 407 19.38 15.69 14.20
CA ARG A 407 20.02 14.63 15.01
C ARG A 407 19.82 14.85 16.50
N ASN A 408 19.82 16.11 16.94
CA ASN A 408 19.61 16.46 18.35
C ASN A 408 18.14 16.32 18.80
N ILE A 409 17.17 16.35 17.85
CA ILE A 409 15.74 16.14 18.15
C ILE A 409 15.40 14.65 18.26
N GLN A 410 16.21 13.75 17.70
CA GLN A 410 15.93 12.33 17.82
C GLN A 410 16.05 11.90 19.28
N PRO A 411 14.96 11.42 19.91
CA PRO A 411 14.99 11.02 21.31
C PRO A 411 15.97 9.84 21.50
N GLN A 412 16.98 10.03 22.33
CA GLN A 412 17.94 9.00 22.72
C GLN A 412 17.62 8.51 24.13
N GLY A 413 17.84 7.22 24.41
CA GLY A 413 17.63 6.63 25.74
C GLY A 413 16.15 6.55 26.16
N GLU A 414 15.83 7.01 27.38
CA GLU A 414 14.47 6.93 27.95
C GLU A 414 13.40 7.67 27.10
N GLY A 415 13.77 8.75 26.42
CA GLY A 415 12.89 9.48 25.52
C GLY A 415 12.44 8.66 24.29
N ALA A 416 13.32 7.80 23.77
CA ALA A 416 12.97 6.90 22.65
C ALA A 416 11.97 5.82 23.08
N MET A 417 12.10 5.30 24.29
CA MET A 417 11.17 4.31 24.83
C MET A 417 9.78 4.90 25.07
N LEU A 418 9.73 6.13 25.59
CA LEU A 418 8.49 6.88 25.78
C LEU A 418 7.82 7.24 24.46
N ALA A 419 8.57 7.69 23.46
CA ALA A 419 8.06 7.98 22.13
C ALA A 419 7.48 6.72 21.47
N ALA A 420 8.12 5.56 21.64
CA ALA A 420 7.61 4.27 21.16
C ALA A 420 6.30 3.86 21.87
N MET A 421 6.18 4.10 23.18
CA MET A 421 4.94 3.85 23.94
C MET A 421 3.81 4.76 23.46
N ILE A 422 4.05 6.05 23.31
CA ILE A 422 3.05 7.04 22.81
C ILE A 422 2.59 6.63 21.41
N ARG A 423 3.53 6.31 20.50
CA ARG A 423 3.21 5.85 19.15
C ARG A 423 2.35 4.59 19.16
N ARG A 424 2.66 3.60 20.03
CA ARG A 424 1.88 2.37 20.16
C ARG A 424 0.45 2.64 20.63
N ILE A 425 0.29 3.55 21.60
CA ILE A 425 -1.04 3.95 22.12
C ILE A 425 -1.84 4.67 21.02
N LEU A 426 -1.23 5.63 20.33
CA LEU A 426 -1.88 6.36 19.23
C LEU A 426 -2.33 5.44 18.10
N LEU A 427 -1.50 4.46 17.72
CA LEU A 427 -1.87 3.45 16.73
C LEU A 427 -3.08 2.62 17.17
N GLN A 428 -3.10 2.17 18.43
CA GLN A 428 -4.21 1.39 18.96
C GLN A 428 -5.50 2.22 19.03
N VAL A 429 -5.41 3.49 19.36
CA VAL A 429 -6.56 4.42 19.30
C VAL A 429 -7.03 4.59 17.85
N GLY A 430 -6.11 4.81 16.91
CA GLY A 430 -6.42 4.95 15.48
C GLY A 430 -7.15 3.72 14.92
N VAL A 431 -6.67 2.50 15.21
CA VAL A 431 -7.31 1.25 14.78
C VAL A 431 -8.72 1.11 15.36
N ASN A 432 -8.90 1.40 16.65
CA ASN A 432 -10.24 1.32 17.27
C ASN A 432 -11.21 2.36 16.68
N LEU A 433 -10.74 3.58 16.41
CA LEU A 433 -11.56 4.61 15.76
C LEU A 433 -11.90 4.23 14.31
N ALA A 434 -10.95 3.69 13.56
CA ALA A 434 -11.18 3.22 12.20
C ALA A 434 -12.26 2.12 12.15
N LEU A 435 -12.26 1.19 13.13
CA LEU A 435 -13.30 0.17 13.26
C LEU A 435 -14.68 0.78 13.58
N VAL A 436 -14.74 1.77 14.45
CA VAL A 436 -15.99 2.48 14.77
C VAL A 436 -16.53 3.18 13.52
N ILE A 437 -15.67 3.89 12.78
CA ILE A 437 -16.03 4.55 11.52
C ILE A 437 -16.53 3.52 10.51
N ALA A 438 -15.85 2.37 10.39
CA ALA A 438 -16.24 1.28 9.51
C ALA A 438 -17.64 0.72 9.82
N ILE A 439 -17.96 0.53 11.10
CA ILE A 439 -19.29 0.05 11.54
C ILE A 439 -20.38 1.03 11.14
N PHE A 440 -20.22 2.32 11.46
CA PHE A 440 -21.23 3.35 11.15
C PHE A 440 -21.39 3.56 9.65
N PHE A 441 -20.31 3.56 8.88
CA PHE A 441 -20.37 3.68 7.43
C PHE A 441 -21.03 2.47 6.77
N SER A 442 -20.70 1.25 7.25
CA SER A 442 -21.38 0.03 6.78
C SER A 442 -22.88 0.08 7.07
N GLY A 443 -23.27 0.54 8.28
CA GLY A 443 -24.67 0.79 8.63
C GLY A 443 -25.34 1.77 7.67
N GLY A 444 -24.67 2.86 7.30
CA GLY A 444 -25.15 3.83 6.31
C GLY A 444 -25.29 3.27 4.89
N TYR A 445 -24.29 2.51 4.46
CA TYR A 445 -24.28 1.90 3.12
C TYR A 445 -25.39 0.85 2.95
N PHE A 446 -25.58 -0.01 3.95
CA PHE A 446 -26.63 -1.03 3.93
C PHE A 446 -27.99 -0.54 4.40
N ALA A 447 -28.11 0.73 4.82
CA ALA A 447 -29.35 1.28 5.38
C ALA A 447 -30.57 1.08 4.48
N GLY A 448 -30.42 1.24 3.16
CA GLY A 448 -31.49 1.01 2.19
C GLY A 448 -31.98 -0.44 2.16
N ARG A 449 -31.07 -1.42 2.17
CA ARG A 449 -31.39 -2.85 2.16
C ARG A 449 -31.96 -3.31 3.49
N ILE A 450 -31.34 -2.87 4.60
CA ILE A 450 -31.80 -3.18 5.96
C ILE A 450 -33.13 -2.50 6.22
N GLY A 451 -33.33 -1.26 5.76
CA GLY A 451 -34.57 -0.53 5.85
C GLY A 451 -35.72 -1.21 5.12
N ALA A 452 -35.47 -1.71 3.90
CA ALA A 452 -36.46 -2.49 3.14
C ALA A 452 -36.89 -3.76 3.87
N TRP A 453 -35.96 -4.47 4.52
CA TRP A 453 -36.28 -5.64 5.35
C TRP A 453 -36.98 -5.25 6.65
N LEU A 454 -36.56 -4.15 7.31
CA LEU A 454 -37.18 -3.62 8.53
C LEU A 454 -38.57 -3.05 8.28
N SER A 455 -38.90 -2.60 7.05
CA SER A 455 -40.22 -2.04 6.72
C SER A 455 -41.35 -3.03 6.91
N GLU A 456 -41.07 -4.34 6.86
CA GLU A 456 -42.04 -5.39 7.19
C GLU A 456 -42.44 -5.40 8.68
N TRP A 457 -41.58 -4.87 9.57
CA TRP A 457 -41.77 -4.91 11.03
C TRP A 457 -41.96 -3.52 11.63
N VAL A 458 -41.38 -2.49 11.03
CA VAL A 458 -41.39 -1.11 11.53
C VAL A 458 -41.70 -0.18 10.37
N GLY A 459 -42.94 0.35 10.35
CA GLY A 459 -43.44 1.20 9.25
C GLY A 459 -42.84 2.62 9.23
N ASP A 460 -42.34 3.13 10.36
CA ASP A 460 -41.79 4.47 10.45
C ASP A 460 -40.32 4.52 10.12
N VAL A 461 -39.96 5.34 9.10
CA VAL A 461 -38.57 5.53 8.60
C VAL A 461 -37.65 6.10 9.70
N GLY A 462 -38.17 6.94 10.61
CA GLY A 462 -37.41 7.46 11.74
C GLY A 462 -36.97 6.37 12.72
N GLN A 463 -37.89 5.45 13.02
CA GLN A 463 -37.60 4.30 13.90
C GLN A 463 -36.66 3.31 13.23
N GLN A 464 -36.76 3.07 11.91
CA GLN A 464 -35.82 2.23 11.14
C GLN A 464 -34.40 2.80 11.24
N LYS A 465 -34.23 4.10 10.99
CA LYS A 465 -32.92 4.78 11.16
C LYS A 465 -32.40 4.67 12.60
N ALA A 466 -33.27 4.82 13.58
CA ALA A 466 -32.92 4.71 15.00
C ALA A 466 -32.42 3.30 15.36
N LEU A 467 -33.04 2.24 14.82
CA LEU A 467 -32.62 0.86 15.03
C LEU A 467 -31.25 0.58 14.38
N ILE A 468 -31.04 1.02 13.13
CA ILE A 468 -29.77 0.84 12.41
C ILE A 468 -28.65 1.58 13.14
N TRP A 469 -28.89 2.84 13.53
CA TRP A 469 -27.92 3.66 14.24
C TRP A 469 -27.62 3.09 15.64
N GLY A 470 -28.64 2.64 16.36
CA GLY A 470 -28.51 2.01 17.66
C GLY A 470 -27.74 0.70 17.62
N ALA A 471 -27.99 -0.15 16.62
CA ALA A 471 -27.22 -1.38 16.39
C ALA A 471 -25.75 -1.07 16.08
N ALA A 472 -25.49 -0.09 15.22
CA ALA A 472 -24.13 0.36 14.90
C ALA A 472 -23.41 0.89 16.16
N LEU A 473 -24.10 1.67 17.00
CA LEU A 473 -23.55 2.15 18.26
C LEU A 473 -23.21 0.98 19.20
N LEU A 474 -24.13 0.04 19.41
CA LEU A 474 -23.90 -1.13 20.25
C LEU A 474 -22.71 -1.98 19.80
N LEU A 475 -22.59 -2.23 18.50
CA LEU A 475 -21.46 -2.94 17.92
C LEU A 475 -20.13 -2.18 18.07
N SER A 476 -20.17 -0.85 18.08
CA SER A 476 -19.00 0.01 18.23
C SER A 476 -18.56 0.21 19.69
N LEU A 477 -19.41 -0.06 20.67
CA LEU A 477 -19.12 0.17 22.09
C LEU A 477 -17.80 -0.45 22.59
N PRO A 478 -17.45 -1.70 22.29
CA PRO A 478 -16.17 -2.29 22.73
C PRO A 478 -14.97 -1.49 22.26
N PHE A 479 -15.01 -1.01 21.01
CA PHE A 479 -13.92 -0.23 20.41
C PHE A 479 -13.87 1.20 20.95
N LEU A 480 -15.02 1.84 21.19
CA LEU A 480 -15.11 3.15 21.82
C LEU A 480 -14.57 3.13 23.24
N ILE A 481 -14.94 2.12 24.05
CA ILE A 481 -14.44 1.93 25.42
C ILE A 481 -12.92 1.72 25.40
N ALA A 482 -12.42 0.94 24.43
CA ALA A 482 -11.00 0.70 24.29
C ALA A 482 -10.23 1.97 23.90
N ALA A 483 -10.73 2.73 22.94
CA ALA A 483 -10.14 4.00 22.52
C ALA A 483 -10.10 4.99 23.68
N TYR A 484 -11.19 5.14 24.44
CA TYR A 484 -11.26 5.99 25.63
C TYR A 484 -10.22 5.61 26.69
N ARG A 485 -10.10 4.32 27.02
CA ARG A 485 -9.11 3.84 28.01
C ARG A 485 -7.68 4.13 27.58
N LYS A 486 -7.37 3.97 26.28
CA LYS A 486 -6.05 4.27 25.73
C LYS A 486 -5.77 5.77 25.70
N LEU A 487 -6.76 6.60 25.34
CA LEU A 487 -6.66 8.05 25.41
C LEU A 487 -6.45 8.54 26.85
N LYS A 488 -7.13 7.94 27.82
CA LYS A 488 -6.93 8.22 29.24
C LYS A 488 -5.52 7.85 29.70
N ALA A 489 -4.99 6.71 29.28
CA ALA A 489 -3.60 6.31 29.58
C ALA A 489 -2.59 7.27 28.94
N LEU A 490 -2.85 7.70 27.70
CA LEU A 490 -2.01 8.68 27.01
C LEU A 490 -2.04 10.04 27.71
N SER A 491 -3.21 10.52 28.12
CA SER A 491 -3.34 11.81 28.83
C SER A 491 -2.63 11.81 30.18
N MET A 492 -2.66 10.68 30.90
CA MET A 492 -1.89 10.52 32.15
C MET A 492 -0.37 10.59 31.90
N LEU A 493 0.12 9.87 30.89
CA LEU A 493 1.54 9.93 30.49
C LEU A 493 1.96 11.34 30.07
N LEU A 494 1.16 12.02 29.25
CA LEU A 494 1.44 13.41 28.83
C LEU A 494 1.38 14.40 30.00
N ALA A 495 0.46 14.22 30.94
CA ALA A 495 0.36 15.04 32.14
C ALA A 495 1.59 14.86 33.05
N GLU A 496 2.13 13.66 33.15
CA GLU A 496 3.30 13.35 33.95
C GLU A 496 4.59 13.92 33.33
N MET A 497 4.71 13.91 32.02
CA MET A 497 5.83 14.47 31.28
C MET A 497 5.79 15.99 31.16
N GLY A 498 4.62 16.56 30.90
CA GLY A 498 4.46 17.99 30.60
C GLY A 498 4.49 18.91 31.83
N VAL A 499 4.15 18.38 33.00
CA VAL A 499 4.06 19.17 34.24
C VAL A 499 5.21 18.81 35.17
N LYS A 500 6.34 19.52 35.03
CA LYS A 500 7.48 19.37 35.94
C LYS A 500 7.17 20.04 37.30
N PRO A 501 7.64 19.45 38.43
CA PRO A 501 7.40 20.02 39.77
C PRO A 501 7.87 21.47 39.93
N GLU A 502 8.93 21.83 39.19
CA GLU A 502 9.53 23.17 39.17
C GLU A 502 8.61 24.25 38.57
N MET A 503 7.67 23.87 37.66
CA MET A 503 6.78 24.82 36.96
C MET A 503 5.44 25.05 37.68
N ALA A 504 4.93 24.08 38.42
CA ALA A 504 3.59 24.11 38.99
C ALA A 504 3.56 24.14 40.54
N GLY A 505 4.69 23.97 41.21
CA GLY A 505 4.83 24.03 42.67
C GLY A 505 3.83 23.13 43.41
N ARG A 506 3.15 23.71 44.47
CA ARG A 506 2.15 22.98 45.29
C ARG A 506 0.90 22.51 44.54
N HIS A 507 0.69 22.96 43.28
CA HIS A 507 -0.51 22.65 42.48
C HIS A 507 -0.25 21.58 41.41
N THR A 508 0.94 21.03 41.32
CA THR A 508 1.35 20.03 40.30
C THR A 508 0.38 18.87 40.16
N GLN A 509 -0.07 18.30 41.27
CA GLN A 509 -1.03 17.16 41.25
C GLN A 509 -2.43 17.56 40.75
N ARG A 510 -2.89 18.79 41.03
CA ARG A 510 -4.20 19.26 40.53
C ARG A 510 -4.15 19.51 39.02
N VAL A 511 -3.09 20.14 38.53
CA VAL A 511 -2.92 20.39 37.08
C VAL A 511 -2.79 19.09 36.31
N ARG A 512 -2.01 18.11 36.79
CA ARG A 512 -1.92 16.77 36.21
C ARG A 512 -3.27 16.07 36.14
N ARG A 513 -4.07 16.13 37.20
CA ARG A 513 -5.41 15.52 37.25
C ARG A 513 -6.36 16.19 36.26
N VAL A 514 -6.37 17.52 36.17
CA VAL A 514 -7.21 18.26 35.22
C VAL A 514 -6.85 17.88 33.77
N ILE A 515 -5.57 17.84 33.40
CA ILE A 515 -5.12 17.44 32.08
C ILE A 515 -5.54 15.98 31.79
N ALA A 516 -5.35 15.08 32.75
CA ALA A 516 -5.69 13.66 32.62
C ALA A 516 -7.22 13.40 32.47
N GLU A 517 -8.08 14.30 32.93
CA GLU A 517 -9.54 14.19 32.84
C GLU A 517 -10.13 14.97 31.65
N VAL A 518 -9.60 16.15 31.35
CA VAL A 518 -10.12 17.03 30.28
C VAL A 518 -9.80 16.49 28.88
N ILE A 519 -8.59 15.98 28.64
CA ILE A 519 -8.19 15.48 27.31
C ILE A 519 -9.08 14.32 26.84
N PRO A 520 -9.36 13.27 27.67
CA PRO A 520 -10.26 12.19 27.26
C PRO A 520 -11.70 12.66 27.01
N LEU A 521 -12.20 13.62 27.81
CA LEU A 521 -13.53 14.21 27.63
C LEU A 521 -13.65 14.97 26.31
N LEU A 522 -12.68 15.83 26.00
CA LEU A 522 -12.62 16.54 24.73
C LEU A 522 -12.52 15.55 23.55
N SER A 523 -11.72 14.52 23.69
CA SER A 523 -11.59 13.49 22.67
C SER A 523 -12.89 12.73 22.43
N LEU A 524 -13.66 12.41 23.49
CA LEU A 524 -14.98 11.81 23.35
C LEU A 524 -15.97 12.74 22.64
N LEU A 525 -15.95 14.02 22.94
CA LEU A 525 -16.78 15.01 22.24
C LEU A 525 -16.45 15.07 20.75
N VAL A 526 -15.16 15.11 20.39
CA VAL A 526 -14.71 15.11 18.99
C VAL A 526 -15.13 13.81 18.30
N ILE A 527 -14.97 12.66 18.94
CA ILE A 527 -15.41 11.36 18.41
C ILE A 527 -16.93 11.37 18.17
N PHE A 528 -17.72 11.88 19.12
CA PHE A 528 -19.17 11.95 18.99
C PHE A 528 -19.60 12.87 17.83
N LEU A 529 -18.99 14.03 17.68
CA LEU A 529 -19.26 14.94 16.56
C LEU A 529 -18.88 14.31 15.22
N LEU A 530 -17.75 13.62 15.18
CA LEU A 530 -17.29 12.91 13.98
C LEU A 530 -18.24 11.77 13.60
N LEU A 531 -18.71 10.98 14.58
CA LEU A 531 -19.70 9.92 14.35
C LEU A 531 -21.04 10.48 13.86
N SER A 532 -21.50 11.59 14.45
CA SER A 532 -22.73 12.27 14.02
C SER A 532 -22.62 12.76 12.57
N ALA A 533 -21.48 13.34 12.20
CA ALA A 533 -21.23 13.80 10.83
C ALA A 533 -21.16 12.64 9.81
N LEU A 534 -20.47 11.55 10.16
CA LEU A 534 -20.33 10.37 9.31
C LEU A 534 -21.63 9.57 9.15
N SER A 535 -22.49 9.62 10.14
CA SER A 535 -23.77 8.89 10.15
C SER A 535 -24.97 9.76 9.74
N ALA A 536 -24.74 10.91 9.12
CA ALA A 536 -25.82 11.87 8.78
C ALA A 536 -26.98 11.24 8.00
N SER A 537 -26.70 10.24 7.13
CA SER A 537 -27.72 9.52 6.34
C SER A 537 -28.65 8.64 7.18
N ILE A 538 -28.16 8.12 8.32
CA ILE A 538 -28.88 7.22 9.23
C ILE A 538 -29.12 7.85 10.61
N LEU A 539 -28.83 9.16 10.77
CA LEU A 539 -28.98 9.84 12.04
C LEU A 539 -30.49 9.91 12.38
N PRO A 540 -30.90 9.39 13.56
CA PRO A 540 -32.29 9.49 13.99
C PRO A 540 -32.65 10.92 14.44
N THR A 541 -33.94 11.18 14.68
CA THR A 541 -34.40 12.43 15.28
C THR A 541 -33.76 12.65 16.65
N SER A 542 -33.63 13.91 17.07
CA SER A 542 -32.96 14.28 18.33
C SER A 542 -33.53 13.57 19.55
N GLU A 543 -34.83 13.33 19.56
CA GLU A 543 -35.52 12.62 20.65
C GLU A 543 -35.13 11.15 20.72
N LEU A 544 -35.16 10.45 19.57
CA LEU A 544 -34.75 9.05 19.49
C LEU A 544 -33.25 8.88 19.73
N LEU A 545 -32.43 9.83 19.28
CA LEU A 545 -30.98 9.84 19.54
C LEU A 545 -30.70 9.89 21.05
N LEU A 546 -31.42 10.74 21.79
CA LEU A 546 -31.25 10.86 23.24
C LEU A 546 -31.62 9.55 23.94
N VAL A 547 -32.74 8.90 23.57
CA VAL A 547 -33.14 7.60 24.09
C VAL A 547 -32.06 6.55 23.83
N ILE A 548 -31.52 6.46 22.60
CA ILE A 548 -30.49 5.49 22.26
C ILE A 548 -29.20 5.72 23.06
N VAL A 549 -28.77 6.98 23.22
CA VAL A 549 -27.59 7.33 24.02
C VAL A 549 -27.78 6.96 25.50
N VAL A 550 -28.95 7.20 26.06
CA VAL A 550 -29.27 6.80 27.45
C VAL A 550 -29.25 5.28 27.59
N VAL A 551 -29.90 4.55 26.67
CA VAL A 551 -29.89 3.08 26.65
C VAL A 551 -28.47 2.55 26.51
N ALA A 552 -27.66 3.11 25.59
CA ALA A 552 -26.28 2.73 25.45
C ALA A 552 -25.45 2.99 26.72
N ALA A 553 -25.66 4.11 27.39
CA ALA A 553 -25.02 4.41 28.68
C ALA A 553 -25.37 3.39 29.78
N VAL A 554 -26.63 2.99 29.86
CA VAL A 554 -27.09 1.94 30.79
C VAL A 554 -26.45 0.58 30.42
N VAL A 555 -26.46 0.21 29.14
CA VAL A 555 -25.82 -1.02 28.65
C VAL A 555 -24.31 -1.01 28.96
N VAL A 556 -23.64 0.10 28.77
CA VAL A 556 -22.22 0.25 29.13
C VAL A 556 -22.02 0.07 30.62
N ALA A 557 -22.84 0.71 31.46
CA ALA A 557 -22.72 0.61 32.92
C ALA A 557 -22.91 -0.84 33.42
N VAL A 558 -23.93 -1.55 32.89
CA VAL A 558 -24.25 -2.93 33.27
C VAL A 558 -23.21 -3.93 32.71
N LEU A 559 -22.84 -3.77 31.45
CA LEU A 559 -21.97 -4.73 30.76
C LEU A 559 -20.49 -4.30 30.71
N TRP A 560 -20.09 -3.29 31.47
CA TRP A 560 -18.73 -2.75 31.48
C TRP A 560 -17.63 -3.83 31.55
N ARG A 561 -17.78 -4.77 32.51
CA ARG A 561 -16.82 -5.86 32.71
C ARG A 561 -16.84 -6.88 31.58
N TRP A 562 -17.97 -7.04 30.89
CA TRP A 562 -18.09 -7.93 29.72
C TRP A 562 -17.43 -7.32 28.50
N PHE A 563 -17.70 -6.04 28.22
CA PHE A 563 -17.05 -5.31 27.12
C PHE A 563 -15.53 -5.31 27.24
N ILE A 564 -15.00 -5.10 28.47
CA ILE A 564 -13.56 -5.19 28.71
C ILE A 564 -13.03 -6.58 28.39
N ARG A 565 -13.70 -7.65 28.83
CA ARG A 565 -13.27 -9.04 28.57
C ARG A 565 -13.30 -9.38 27.07
N VAL A 566 -14.35 -8.99 26.36
CA VAL A 566 -14.48 -9.22 24.92
C VAL A 566 -13.37 -8.49 24.17
N HIS A 567 -13.17 -7.21 24.46
CA HIS A 567 -12.10 -6.43 23.82
C HIS A 567 -10.71 -7.00 24.12
N THR A 568 -10.43 -7.38 25.38
CA THR A 568 -9.15 -7.99 25.74
C THR A 568 -8.92 -9.31 24.98
N ARG A 569 -9.94 -10.16 24.86
CA ARG A 569 -9.87 -11.39 24.04
C ARG A 569 -9.61 -11.12 22.58
N MET A 570 -10.28 -10.11 22.01
CA MET A 570 -10.05 -9.70 20.62
C MET A 570 -8.64 -9.12 20.43
N GLN A 571 -8.17 -8.28 21.36
CA GLN A 571 -6.79 -7.76 21.33
C GLN A 571 -5.75 -8.86 21.49
N ILE A 572 -5.95 -9.80 22.42
CA ILE A 572 -5.05 -10.94 22.59
C ILE A 572 -5.04 -11.78 21.32
N ALA A 573 -6.20 -12.09 20.75
CA ALA A 573 -6.30 -12.84 19.50
C ALA A 573 -5.62 -12.11 18.33
N LEU A 574 -5.72 -10.79 18.26
CA LEU A 574 -5.05 -9.97 17.24
C LEU A 574 -3.54 -9.88 17.50
N LEU A 575 -3.13 -9.70 18.76
CA LEU A 575 -1.73 -9.64 19.16
C LEU A 575 -1.06 -11.01 19.08
N GLU A 576 -1.73 -12.10 19.47
CA GLU A 576 -1.23 -13.45 19.29
C GLU A 576 -1.04 -13.79 17.82
N THR A 577 -1.95 -13.39 16.94
CA THR A 577 -1.78 -13.52 15.50
C THR A 577 -0.60 -12.68 15.01
N LEU A 578 -0.40 -11.49 15.58
CA LEU A 578 0.68 -10.59 15.25
C LEU A 578 2.03 -10.91 15.97
N GLU A 579 2.03 -11.51 17.17
CA GLU A 579 3.25 -11.83 17.96
C GLU A 579 3.78 -13.24 17.73
N ASN A 580 2.92 -14.24 17.51
CA ASN A 580 3.33 -15.65 17.34
C ASN A 580 4.09 -15.95 16.04
N SER A 581 4.21 -14.97 15.13
CA SER A 581 5.18 -15.04 14.03
C SER A 581 6.58 -14.56 14.45
N ARG A 582 6.82 -14.23 15.73
CA ARG A 582 8.16 -13.82 16.23
C ARG A 582 9.12 -14.98 16.44
N ASP A 583 8.63 -16.18 16.76
CA ASP A 583 9.50 -17.30 17.19
C ASP A 583 10.10 -18.14 16.06
N HIS A 584 9.84 -17.81 14.79
CA HIS A 584 10.34 -18.60 13.66
C HIS A 584 11.27 -17.83 12.69
N SER A 585 11.85 -16.71 13.13
CA SER A 585 12.87 -15.97 12.36
C SER A 585 14.26 -15.99 13.02
N HIS A 586 14.63 -17.11 13.66
CA HIS A 586 16.01 -17.41 14.04
C HIS A 586 16.51 -18.64 13.29
#